data_51272f8618936d3afbbb0a879d6e42a5
#
_entry.id   51272f8618936d3afbbb0a879d6e42a5
#
_cell.length_a   1.000
_cell.length_b   1.000
_cell.length_c   1.000
_cell.angle_alpha   90.00
_cell.angle_beta   90.00
_cell.angle_gamma   90.00
#
_symmetry.space_group_name_H-M   'P 1'
#
loop_
_entity.id
_entity.type
_entity.pdbx_description
1 polymer ?
#
loop_
_entity_poly.entity_id
_entity_poly.type
_entity_poly.pdbx_seq_one_letter_code
_entity_poly.pdbx_strand_id
1 'polypeptide(L)'
;MMTRHFDHIDLRVRDMEVAREFYGKLLPELGFVRESPGEDFHTFYSAGGDKPSEFFCFSEDKDHQPNGTRIAFWADTRKQVDRIAELVRKAGGKTLEGPEVCRDYSPGYYAFFFEDPDGNKLEVCCRESPIIAE
;
A
#
# COMPACT_ATOMS: atom_id res chain seq x y z
N MET A 1 -3.94 15.05 21.94
CA MET A 1 -3.16 15.19 20.70
C MET A 1 -3.46 14.03 19.75
N MET A 2 -3.72 14.36 18.53
CA MET A 2 -3.91 13.33 17.51
C MET A 2 -2.55 12.80 17.08
N THR A 3 -2.44 11.47 17.02
CA THR A 3 -1.23 10.82 16.54
C THR A 3 -1.42 10.25 15.14
N ARG A 4 -2.64 10.36 14.62
CA ARG A 4 -3.01 9.76 13.35
C ARG A 4 -4.15 10.57 12.75
N HIS A 5 -4.11 10.81 11.44
CA HIS A 5 -5.13 11.61 10.77
C HIS A 5 -6.17 10.75 10.04
N PHE A 6 -5.81 9.53 9.69
CA PHE A 6 -6.73 8.61 9.01
C PHE A 6 -6.96 7.39 9.89
N ASP A 7 -8.20 6.88 9.87
CA ASP A 7 -8.52 5.67 10.60
C ASP A 7 -8.29 4.44 9.71
N HIS A 8 -8.81 4.47 8.50
CA HIS A 8 -8.69 3.35 7.59
C HIS A 8 -8.89 3.79 6.15
N ILE A 9 -8.59 2.87 5.25
CA ILE A 9 -8.84 3.01 3.83
C ILE A 9 -9.74 1.85 3.43
N ASP A 10 -10.79 2.15 2.66
CA ASP A 10 -11.74 1.17 2.17
C ASP A 10 -11.75 1.26 0.65
N LEU A 11 -11.13 0.29 0.01
CA LEU A 11 -10.93 0.25 -1.42
C LEU A 11 -11.93 -0.68 -2.09
N ARG A 12 -12.25 -0.41 -3.35
CA ARG A 12 -13.10 -1.30 -4.14
C ARG A 12 -12.25 -2.13 -5.09
N VAL A 13 -12.59 -3.41 -5.21
CA VAL A 13 -11.94 -4.35 -6.12
C VAL A 13 -13.02 -5.12 -6.87
N ARG A 14 -12.69 -5.59 -8.08
CA ARG A 14 -13.68 -6.32 -8.86
C ARG A 14 -13.73 -7.80 -8.54
N ASP A 15 -12.63 -8.37 -8.07
CA ASP A 15 -12.52 -9.80 -7.80
C ASP A 15 -11.86 -10.00 -6.45
N MET A 16 -12.64 -10.49 -5.49
CA MET A 16 -12.18 -10.64 -4.12
C MET A 16 -11.02 -11.63 -3.99
N GLU A 17 -11.06 -12.74 -4.71
CA GLU A 17 -10.01 -13.76 -4.59
C GLU A 17 -8.67 -13.26 -5.11
N VAL A 18 -8.70 -12.57 -6.24
CA VAL A 18 -7.48 -11.98 -6.81
C VAL A 18 -6.92 -10.91 -5.86
N ALA A 19 -7.81 -10.09 -5.30
CA ALA A 19 -7.41 -9.05 -4.37
C ALA A 19 -6.82 -9.63 -3.08
N ARG A 20 -7.43 -10.67 -2.54
CA ARG A 20 -6.91 -11.33 -1.33
C ARG A 20 -5.51 -11.85 -1.54
N GLU A 21 -5.26 -12.43 -2.69
CA GLU A 21 -3.94 -12.97 -2.97
C GLU A 21 -2.90 -11.87 -3.11
N PHE A 22 -3.23 -10.81 -3.84
CA PHE A 22 -2.31 -9.68 -4.02
C PHE A 22 -2.05 -8.94 -2.70
N TYR A 23 -3.11 -8.49 -2.05
CA TYR A 23 -2.98 -7.72 -0.82
C TYR A 23 -2.49 -8.55 0.35
N GLY A 24 -2.77 -9.85 0.35
CA GLY A 24 -2.25 -10.76 1.36
C GLY A 24 -0.73 -10.88 1.34
N LYS A 25 -0.10 -10.61 0.20
CA LYS A 25 1.35 -10.59 0.08
C LYS A 25 1.92 -9.20 0.38
N LEU A 26 1.20 -8.16 0.00
CA LEU A 26 1.67 -6.78 0.12
C LEU A 26 1.49 -6.19 1.51
N LEU A 27 0.28 -6.26 2.04
CA LEU A 27 -0.08 -5.53 3.26
C LEU A 27 0.70 -5.95 4.50
N PRO A 28 0.96 -7.25 4.73
CA PRO A 28 1.78 -7.63 5.89
C PRO A 28 3.18 -7.02 5.86
N GLU A 29 3.78 -6.88 4.69
CA GLU A 29 5.11 -6.27 4.55
C GLU A 29 5.09 -4.78 4.85
N LEU A 30 3.92 -4.16 4.78
CA LEU A 30 3.73 -2.75 5.11
C LEU A 30 3.28 -2.54 6.55
N GLY A 31 3.16 -3.61 7.33
CA GLY A 31 2.80 -3.52 8.74
C GLY A 31 1.34 -3.84 9.06
N PHE A 32 0.54 -4.17 8.05
CA PHE A 32 -0.85 -4.59 8.27
C PHE A 32 -0.87 -6.11 8.40
N VAL A 33 -0.61 -6.58 9.61
CA VAL A 33 -0.27 -7.98 9.85
C VAL A 33 -1.40 -8.85 10.39
N ARG A 34 -2.52 -8.25 10.81
CA ARG A 34 -3.66 -9.01 11.32
C ARG A 34 -4.78 -9.01 10.31
N GLU A 35 -5.10 -10.18 9.82
CA GLU A 35 -6.06 -10.37 8.76
C GLU A 35 -7.42 -10.79 9.32
N SER A 36 -8.50 -10.16 8.82
CA SER A 36 -9.86 -10.53 9.18
C SER A 36 -10.68 -10.67 7.90
N PRO A 37 -10.83 -11.88 7.39
CA PRO A 37 -11.63 -12.10 6.19
C PRO A 37 -13.12 -11.98 6.46
N GLY A 38 -13.83 -11.34 5.53
CA GLY A 38 -15.27 -11.29 5.55
C GLY A 38 -15.83 -11.91 4.28
N GLU A 39 -17.14 -11.84 4.12
CA GLU A 39 -17.78 -12.41 2.94
C GLU A 39 -17.60 -11.51 1.72
N ASP A 40 -17.97 -10.24 1.86
CA ASP A 40 -17.89 -9.26 0.79
C ASP A 40 -16.77 -8.24 0.98
N PHE A 41 -16.00 -8.40 2.05
CA PHE A 41 -14.89 -7.49 2.37
C PHE A 41 -13.79 -8.26 3.05
N HIS A 42 -12.61 -7.67 3.06
CA HIS A 42 -11.43 -8.27 3.66
C HIS A 42 -10.62 -7.16 4.31
N THR A 43 -10.20 -7.35 5.55
CA THR A 43 -9.54 -6.32 6.33
C THR A 43 -8.18 -6.77 6.81
N PHE A 44 -7.20 -5.84 6.74
CA PHE A 44 -5.87 -6.06 7.29
C PHE A 44 -5.58 -4.93 8.27
N TYR A 45 -5.36 -5.27 9.53
CA TYR A 45 -5.08 -4.32 10.60
C TYR A 45 -3.60 -4.21 10.85
N SER A 46 -3.14 -3.01 11.20
CA SER A 46 -1.76 -2.84 11.64
C SER A 46 -1.56 -3.54 12.98
N ALA A 47 -0.29 -3.80 13.32
CA ALA A 47 0.06 -4.35 14.62
C ALA A 47 -0.33 -3.32 15.67
N GLY A 48 -1.29 -3.66 16.50
CA GLY A 48 -1.83 -2.72 17.45
C GLY A 48 -1.35 -2.97 18.85
N GLY A 49 -1.55 -2.01 19.72
CA GLY A 49 -1.45 -2.16 21.14
C GLY A 49 -2.85 -2.14 21.73
N ASP A 50 -3.05 -1.31 22.73
CA ASP A 50 -4.33 -1.21 23.44
C ASP A 50 -5.37 -0.37 22.70
N LYS A 51 -4.97 0.32 21.66
CA LYS A 51 -5.86 1.21 20.90
C LYS A 51 -6.30 0.57 19.61
N PRO A 52 -7.46 0.97 19.10
CA PRO A 52 -7.89 0.49 17.79
C PRO A 52 -6.81 0.75 16.75
N SER A 53 -6.50 -0.26 15.97
CA SER A 53 -5.47 -0.18 14.93
C SER A 53 -6.03 0.46 13.67
N GLU A 54 -5.18 1.16 12.95
CA GLU A 54 -5.54 1.55 11.60
C GLU A 54 -5.65 0.29 10.75
N PHE A 55 -6.44 0.36 9.68
CA PHE A 55 -6.60 -0.80 8.82
C PHE A 55 -6.81 -0.41 7.37
N PHE A 56 -6.57 -1.38 6.52
CA PHE A 56 -6.80 -1.29 5.09
C PHE A 56 -7.77 -2.40 4.75
N CYS A 57 -8.89 -2.06 4.15
CA CYS A 57 -9.84 -3.08 3.72
C CYS A 57 -10.24 -2.87 2.27
N PHE A 58 -10.74 -3.93 1.68
CA PHE A 58 -11.26 -3.86 0.32
C PHE A 58 -12.55 -4.65 0.26
N SER A 59 -13.49 -4.10 -0.53
CA SER A 59 -14.82 -4.68 -0.72
C SER A 59 -15.01 -4.97 -2.20
N GLU A 60 -15.73 -6.04 -2.50
CA GLU A 60 -15.96 -6.41 -3.89
C GLU A 60 -17.07 -5.59 -4.51
N ASP A 61 -16.79 -5.04 -5.69
CA ASP A 61 -17.75 -4.38 -6.54
C ASP A 61 -17.36 -4.72 -7.98
N LYS A 62 -18.11 -5.61 -8.60
CA LYS A 62 -17.78 -6.12 -9.92
C LYS A 62 -17.80 -5.05 -11.00
N ASP A 63 -18.49 -3.95 -10.74
CA ASP A 63 -18.58 -2.83 -11.68
C ASP A 63 -17.56 -1.74 -11.39
N HIS A 64 -16.66 -1.94 -10.44
CA HIS A 64 -15.67 -0.95 -10.06
C HIS A 64 -14.82 -0.51 -11.25
N GLN A 65 -14.68 0.81 -11.39
CA GLN A 65 -13.82 1.45 -12.39
C GLN A 65 -12.73 2.22 -11.66
N PRO A 66 -11.46 1.84 -11.76
CA PRO A 66 -10.39 2.62 -11.16
C PRO A 66 -10.34 4.03 -11.76
N ASN A 67 -9.84 4.96 -10.97
CA ASN A 67 -9.72 6.35 -11.38
C ASN A 67 -8.32 6.88 -11.05
N GLY A 68 -8.16 8.19 -11.03
CA GLY A 68 -6.86 8.81 -10.77
C GLY A 68 -6.45 8.86 -9.29
N THR A 69 -7.32 8.43 -8.38
CA THR A 69 -6.97 8.40 -6.96
C THR A 69 -5.81 7.44 -6.72
N ARG A 70 -4.82 7.87 -5.95
CA ARG A 70 -3.65 7.08 -5.63
C ARG A 70 -3.49 6.97 -4.12
N ILE A 71 -3.18 5.76 -3.65
CA ILE A 71 -2.89 5.53 -2.24
C ILE A 71 -1.40 5.27 -2.13
N ALA A 72 -0.72 6.10 -1.33
CA ALA A 72 0.72 5.98 -1.11
C ALA A 72 0.97 5.43 0.28
N PHE A 73 1.65 4.29 0.35
CA PHE A 73 2.07 3.68 1.60
C PHE A 73 3.42 4.23 2.02
N TRP A 74 3.61 4.39 3.31
CA TRP A 74 4.87 4.83 3.88
C TRP A 74 5.84 3.67 4.04
N ALA A 75 7.10 3.90 3.73
CA ALA A 75 8.20 3.01 4.06
C ALA A 75 9.26 3.83 4.79
N ASP A 76 9.93 3.20 5.75
CA ASP A 76 10.93 3.89 6.54
C ASP A 76 12.24 4.11 5.80
N THR A 77 12.57 3.22 4.87
CA THR A 77 13.86 3.26 4.17
C THR A 77 13.68 2.95 2.69
N ARG A 78 14.69 3.35 1.91
CA ARG A 78 14.74 3.00 0.48
C ARG A 78 14.83 1.49 0.27
N LYS A 79 15.52 0.80 1.16
CA LYS A 79 15.61 -0.66 1.10
C LYS A 79 14.24 -1.30 1.18
N GLN A 80 13.37 -0.78 2.03
CA GLN A 80 12.02 -1.30 2.15
C GLN A 80 11.21 -1.04 0.89
N VAL A 81 11.37 0.13 0.28
CA VAL A 81 10.71 0.42 -1.00
C VAL A 81 11.15 -0.59 -2.07
N ASP A 82 12.46 -0.86 -2.14
CA ASP A 82 12.99 -1.82 -3.11
C ASP A 82 12.43 -3.23 -2.88
N ARG A 83 12.34 -3.62 -1.62
CA ARG A 83 11.80 -4.93 -1.25
C ARG A 83 10.33 -5.05 -1.64
N ILE A 84 9.54 -4.02 -1.38
CA ILE A 84 8.13 -4.00 -1.76
C ILE A 84 8.00 -4.07 -3.29
N ALA A 85 8.86 -3.36 -4.02
CA ALA A 85 8.81 -3.40 -5.48
C ALA A 85 9.02 -4.82 -6.02
N GLU A 86 9.99 -5.56 -5.46
CA GLU A 86 10.22 -6.94 -5.85
C GLU A 86 9.03 -7.83 -5.54
N LEU A 87 8.45 -7.64 -4.37
CA LEU A 87 7.28 -8.39 -3.95
C LEU A 87 6.09 -8.14 -4.88
N VAL A 88 5.86 -6.88 -5.23
CA VAL A 88 4.76 -6.49 -6.11
C VAL A 88 4.92 -7.09 -7.51
N ARG A 89 6.16 -7.10 -8.03
CA ARG A 89 6.43 -7.73 -9.32
C ARG A 89 6.01 -9.20 -9.33
N LYS A 90 6.33 -9.90 -8.25
CA LYS A 90 6.01 -11.33 -8.13
C LYS A 90 4.54 -11.58 -7.83
N ALA A 91 3.88 -10.63 -7.19
CA ALA A 91 2.49 -10.79 -6.76
C ALA A 91 1.48 -10.42 -7.85
N GLY A 92 1.93 -9.91 -8.99
CA GLY A 92 1.03 -9.59 -10.09
C GLY A 92 0.61 -8.12 -10.14
N GLY A 93 1.38 -7.22 -9.53
CA GLY A 93 1.15 -5.80 -9.71
C GLY A 93 1.33 -5.37 -11.15
N LYS A 94 0.62 -4.31 -11.55
CA LYS A 94 0.61 -3.83 -12.92
C LYS A 94 1.20 -2.43 -13.00
N THR A 95 1.56 -2.04 -14.22
CA THR A 95 2.00 -0.66 -14.54
C THR A 95 3.13 -0.21 -13.62
N LEU A 96 4.17 -1.02 -13.53
CA LEU A 96 5.27 -0.82 -12.59
C LEU A 96 6.17 0.33 -13.03
N GLU A 97 6.50 1.23 -12.09
CA GLU A 97 7.35 2.38 -12.37
C GLU A 97 8.26 2.66 -11.18
N GLY A 98 9.56 2.62 -11.40
CA GLY A 98 10.57 2.80 -10.36
C GLY A 98 11.07 1.50 -9.78
N PRO A 99 11.64 1.48 -8.57
CA PRO A 99 11.81 2.62 -7.65
C PRO A 99 12.77 3.68 -8.17
N GLU A 100 12.50 4.94 -7.82
CA GLU A 100 13.35 6.04 -8.25
C GLU A 100 13.23 7.25 -7.32
N VAL A 101 14.23 8.11 -7.39
CA VAL A 101 14.17 9.37 -6.66
C VAL A 101 13.25 10.32 -7.43
N CYS A 102 12.26 10.87 -6.74
CA CYS A 102 11.28 11.78 -7.33
C CYS A 102 11.53 13.19 -6.80
N ARG A 103 12.52 13.86 -7.37
CA ARG A 103 12.96 15.17 -6.91
C ARG A 103 11.90 16.26 -7.04
N ASP A 104 10.98 16.08 -7.99
CA ASP A 104 9.88 17.02 -8.17
C ASP A 104 8.96 17.07 -6.96
N TYR A 105 8.91 16.00 -6.18
CA TYR A 105 8.10 15.95 -4.97
C TYR A 105 8.87 16.50 -3.77
N SER A 106 10.08 16.00 -3.55
CA SER A 106 11.00 16.53 -2.54
C SER A 106 12.37 15.87 -2.74
N PRO A 107 13.45 16.48 -2.21
CA PRO A 107 14.81 15.96 -2.46
C PRO A 107 15.05 14.53 -2.00
N GLY A 108 14.38 14.09 -0.94
CA GLY A 108 14.58 12.74 -0.42
C GLY A 108 13.47 11.77 -0.77
N TYR A 109 12.61 12.14 -1.69
CA TYR A 109 11.44 11.32 -2.02
C TYR A 109 11.86 10.18 -2.94
N TYR A 110 11.69 8.95 -2.45
CA TYR A 110 12.03 7.74 -3.19
C TYR A 110 10.80 6.86 -3.26
N ALA A 111 10.35 6.51 -4.45
CA ALA A 111 9.04 5.90 -4.62
C ALA A 111 9.01 4.83 -5.69
N PHE A 112 8.07 3.91 -5.50
CA PHE A 112 7.70 2.90 -6.47
C PHE A 112 6.20 3.02 -6.72
N PHE A 113 5.81 3.16 -7.97
CA PHE A 113 4.41 3.31 -8.39
C PHE A 113 3.95 2.02 -9.05
N PHE A 114 2.73 1.62 -8.75
CA PHE A 114 2.18 0.39 -9.33
C PHE A 114 0.65 0.44 -9.27
N GLU A 115 0.04 -0.56 -9.86
CA GLU A 115 -1.40 -0.75 -9.77
C GLU A 115 -1.68 -2.13 -9.23
N ASP A 116 -2.79 -2.27 -8.50
CA ASP A 116 -3.23 -3.59 -8.10
C ASP A 116 -3.77 -4.32 -9.34
N PRO A 117 -4.16 -5.61 -9.24
CA PRO A 117 -4.65 -6.35 -10.41
C PRO A 117 -5.87 -5.73 -11.09
N ASP A 118 -6.62 -4.90 -10.40
CA ASP A 118 -7.79 -4.22 -10.98
C ASP A 118 -7.45 -2.87 -11.59
N GLY A 119 -6.25 -2.37 -11.38
CA GLY A 119 -5.84 -1.08 -11.89
C GLY A 119 -5.97 0.07 -10.90
N ASN A 120 -6.27 -0.21 -9.63
CA ASN A 120 -6.23 0.83 -8.60
C ASN A 120 -4.80 1.30 -8.41
N LYS A 121 -4.60 2.61 -8.36
CA LYS A 121 -3.27 3.20 -8.30
C LYS A 121 -2.72 3.20 -6.89
N LEU A 122 -1.53 2.62 -6.75
CA LEU A 122 -0.85 2.50 -5.47
C LEU A 122 0.59 3.01 -5.60
N GLU A 123 1.17 3.29 -4.45
CA GLU A 123 2.55 3.77 -4.37
C GLU A 123 3.12 3.34 -3.03
N VAL A 124 4.41 3.07 -2.99
CA VAL A 124 5.14 2.98 -1.73
C VAL A 124 6.29 3.96 -1.81
N CYS A 125 6.46 4.75 -0.77
CA CYS A 125 7.47 5.81 -0.78
C CYS A 125 8.12 5.98 0.58
N CYS A 126 9.32 6.54 0.55
CA CYS A 126 9.98 7.02 1.75
C CYS A 126 10.54 8.41 1.49
N ARG A 127 10.85 9.12 2.56
CA ARG A 127 11.40 10.47 2.48
C ARG A 127 12.76 10.53 3.15
N GLU A 128 13.54 9.47 2.99
CA GLU A 128 14.87 9.37 3.56
C GLU A 128 15.81 10.31 2.82
N SER A 129 16.21 11.38 3.48
CA SER A 129 17.10 12.36 2.87
C SER A 129 18.55 11.89 2.96
N PRO A 130 19.28 11.84 1.83
CA PRO A 130 20.70 11.51 1.86
C PRO A 130 21.53 12.51 2.70
N ILE A 131 21.05 13.73 2.86
CA ILE A 131 21.76 14.75 3.62
C ILE A 131 21.74 14.43 5.10
N ILE A 132 20.63 13.86 5.58
CA ILE A 132 20.46 13.53 7.00
C ILE A 132 21.32 12.34 7.38
N ALA A 133 21.71 11.53 6.42
CA ALA A 133 22.51 10.34 6.68
C ALA A 133 23.96 10.66 7.06
N GLU A 134 24.36 11.90 6.99
CA GLU A 134 25.72 12.31 7.38
C GLU A 134 26.01 12.11 8.85
#